data_92b77e6cfe2c1a6195c18f2c9b1bb402
#
_entry.id   92b77e6cfe2c1a6195c18f2c9b1bb402
#
_cell.length_a   1.000
_cell.length_b   1.000
_cell.length_c   1.000
_cell.angle_alpha   90.00
_cell.angle_beta   90.00
_cell.angle_gamma   90.00
#
_symmetry.space_group_name_H-M   'P 1'
#
loop_
_entity.id
_entity.type
_entity.pdbx_description
1 polymer ?
#
loop_
_entity_poly.entity_id
_entity_poly.type
_entity_poly.pdbx_seq_one_letter_code
_entity_poly.pdbx_strand_id
1 'polypeptide(L)'
;MGTPLFAVPILKSLYAKNYIIPAVYTQPPKKSQRGQKINKSPIQTVAEGYNINCRTPDTLKENKEEYEYLKQLDLDLVIVVAYGQIIPKEFLNLAKKGFINIHASLLPKWRGAAPIQRSIMNLEKETGISI
;
A
#
# COMPACT_ATOMS: atom_id res chain seq x y z
N MET A 1 -3.82 -0.21 1.02
CA MET A 1 -2.93 0.45 0.03
C MET A 1 -1.53 -0.14 0.12
N GLY A 2 -0.94 -0.61 -0.97
CA GLY A 2 0.38 -1.23 -0.94
C GLY A 2 0.88 -1.58 -2.33
N THR A 3 2.20 -1.81 -2.50
CA THR A 3 2.77 -2.09 -3.83
C THR A 3 3.68 -3.32 -3.84
N PRO A 4 4.74 -3.43 -3.01
CA PRO A 4 5.71 -4.49 -3.10
C PRO A 4 5.23 -5.81 -2.49
N LEU A 5 6.02 -6.84 -2.67
CA LEU A 5 5.79 -8.18 -2.09
C LEU A 5 5.59 -8.12 -0.57
N PHE A 6 6.24 -7.18 0.11
CA PHE A 6 6.10 -6.96 1.56
C PHE A 6 4.64 -6.69 2.00
N ALA A 7 3.80 -6.11 1.14
CA ALA A 7 2.39 -5.85 1.43
C ALA A 7 1.49 -7.10 1.26
N VAL A 8 1.94 -8.10 0.52
CA VAL A 8 1.12 -9.28 0.19
C VAL A 8 0.69 -10.11 1.40
N PRO A 9 1.56 -10.44 2.38
CA PRO A 9 1.16 -11.18 3.56
C PRO A 9 0.04 -10.51 4.36
N ILE A 10 0.05 -9.18 4.42
CA ILE A 10 -0.96 -8.39 5.12
C ILE A 10 -2.32 -8.53 4.42
N LEU A 11 -2.36 -8.36 3.08
CA LEU A 11 -3.59 -8.55 2.31
C LEU A 11 -4.14 -9.98 2.46
N LYS A 12 -3.27 -10.98 2.36
CA LYS A 12 -3.66 -12.40 2.54
C LYS A 12 -4.22 -12.66 3.93
N SER A 13 -3.60 -12.10 4.98
CA SER A 13 -4.07 -12.26 6.35
C SER A 13 -5.44 -11.61 6.58
N LEU A 14 -5.66 -10.42 6.03
CA LEU A 14 -6.96 -9.75 6.11
C LEU A 14 -8.05 -10.54 5.38
N TYR A 15 -7.74 -11.04 4.19
CA TYR A 15 -8.66 -11.85 3.41
C TYR A 15 -9.01 -13.16 4.13
N ALA A 16 -8.01 -13.87 4.66
CA ALA A 16 -8.19 -15.13 5.38
C ALA A 16 -9.02 -14.97 6.68
N LYS A 17 -9.02 -13.78 7.26
CA LYS A 17 -9.82 -13.42 8.44
C LYS A 17 -11.20 -12.87 8.10
N ASN A 18 -11.61 -12.96 6.82
CA ASN A 18 -12.90 -12.51 6.32
C ASN A 18 -13.21 -11.03 6.55
N TYR A 19 -12.18 -10.17 6.59
CA TYR A 19 -12.42 -8.72 6.58
C TYR A 19 -12.99 -8.31 5.22
N ILE A 20 -13.94 -7.39 5.22
CA ILE A 20 -14.48 -6.79 4.01
C ILE A 20 -13.43 -5.85 3.44
N ILE A 21 -12.91 -6.16 2.25
CA ILE A 21 -11.89 -5.37 1.55
C ILE A 21 -12.50 -4.86 0.26
N PRO A 22 -13.12 -3.66 0.27
CA PRO A 22 -13.84 -3.16 -0.90
C PRO A 22 -12.91 -2.74 -2.04
N ALA A 23 -11.67 -2.35 -1.73
CA ALA A 23 -10.68 -1.98 -2.72
C ALA A 23 -9.24 -2.16 -2.21
N VAL A 24 -8.35 -2.43 -3.17
CA VAL A 24 -6.90 -2.38 -3.00
C VAL A 24 -6.33 -1.28 -3.89
N TYR A 25 -5.46 -0.45 -3.34
CA TYR A 25 -4.73 0.59 -4.07
C TYR A 25 -3.27 0.21 -4.20
N THR A 26 -2.73 0.32 -5.40
CA THR A 26 -1.31 0.08 -5.69
C THR A 26 -0.79 1.05 -6.74
N GLN A 27 0.51 1.14 -6.89
CA GLN A 27 1.09 1.92 -7.99
C GLN A 27 0.71 1.33 -9.35
N PRO A 28 0.59 2.18 -10.39
CA PRO A 28 0.36 1.71 -11.76
C PRO A 28 1.40 0.68 -12.19
N PRO A 29 1.01 -0.26 -13.07
CA PRO A 29 1.95 -1.22 -13.64
C PRO A 29 3.09 -0.50 -14.36
N LYS A 30 4.32 -0.93 -14.13
CA LYS A 30 5.52 -0.35 -14.76
C LYS A 30 6.00 -1.21 -15.93
N LYS A 31 6.47 -0.55 -16.99
CA LYS A 31 7.16 -1.24 -18.10
C LYS A 31 8.47 -1.84 -17.59
N SER A 32 8.70 -3.11 -17.83
CA SER A 32 9.97 -3.78 -17.55
C SER A 32 11.03 -3.39 -18.60
N GLN A 33 12.31 -3.28 -18.16
CA GLN A 33 13.42 -2.78 -18.98
C GLN A 33 13.78 -3.63 -20.21
N ARG A 34 13.35 -4.87 -20.31
CA ARG A 34 13.59 -5.74 -21.48
C ARG A 34 12.28 -6.36 -21.92
N GLY A 35 11.75 -5.90 -23.07
CA GLY A 35 10.61 -6.53 -23.73
C GLY A 35 9.25 -5.87 -23.53
N GLN A 36 9.14 -4.64 -23.01
CA GLN A 36 7.90 -3.85 -22.89
C GLN A 36 6.71 -4.57 -22.21
N LYS A 37 6.92 -5.67 -21.50
CA LYS A 37 5.85 -6.30 -20.74
C LYS A 37 5.43 -5.39 -19.59
N ILE A 38 4.14 -5.10 -19.53
CA ILE A 38 3.53 -4.37 -18.41
C ILE A 38 3.48 -5.33 -17.23
N ASN A 39 4.28 -5.05 -16.18
CA ASN A 39 4.29 -5.87 -14.98
C ASN A 39 3.37 -5.27 -13.92
N LYS A 40 2.34 -6.03 -13.56
CA LYS A 40 1.48 -5.73 -12.40
C LYS A 40 2.29 -5.79 -11.11
N SER A 41 1.91 -4.99 -10.13
CA SER A 41 2.50 -5.11 -8.79
C SER A 41 2.15 -6.45 -8.14
N PRO A 42 2.98 -6.97 -7.21
CA PRO A 42 2.63 -8.18 -6.47
C PRO A 42 1.27 -8.11 -5.78
N ILE A 43 0.92 -6.95 -5.22
CA ILE A 43 -0.35 -6.76 -4.54
C ILE A 43 -1.53 -6.76 -5.52
N GLN A 44 -1.35 -6.21 -6.73
CA GLN A 44 -2.38 -6.24 -7.77
C GLN A 44 -2.70 -7.68 -8.19
N THR A 45 -1.69 -8.48 -8.43
CA THR A 45 -1.86 -9.90 -8.80
C THR A 45 -2.65 -10.67 -7.75
N VAL A 46 -2.37 -10.44 -6.47
CA VAL A 46 -3.09 -11.11 -5.37
C VAL A 46 -4.52 -10.59 -5.22
N ALA A 47 -4.73 -9.28 -5.32
CA ALA A 47 -6.05 -8.68 -5.23
C ALA A 47 -6.99 -9.17 -6.33
N GLU A 48 -6.50 -9.22 -7.57
CA GLU A 48 -7.24 -9.78 -8.72
C GLU A 48 -7.56 -11.26 -8.52
N GLY A 49 -6.62 -12.07 -7.98
CA GLY A 49 -6.84 -13.48 -7.65
C GLY A 49 -7.92 -13.70 -6.59
N TYR A 50 -8.19 -12.71 -5.76
CA TYR A 50 -9.26 -12.71 -4.76
C TYR A 50 -10.54 -12.01 -5.24
N ASN A 51 -10.61 -11.57 -6.50
CA ASN A 51 -11.68 -10.77 -7.07
C ASN A 51 -11.92 -9.46 -6.30
N ILE A 52 -10.88 -8.90 -5.70
CA ILE A 52 -10.93 -7.60 -5.03
C ILE A 52 -10.66 -6.50 -6.05
N ASN A 53 -11.49 -5.44 -6.06
CA ASN A 53 -11.27 -4.29 -6.93
C ASN A 53 -9.90 -3.66 -6.68
N CYS A 54 -9.07 -3.60 -7.72
CA CYS A 54 -7.71 -3.05 -7.63
C CYS A 54 -7.61 -1.75 -8.43
N ARG A 55 -7.34 -0.66 -7.74
CA ARG A 55 -7.18 0.68 -8.32
C ARG A 55 -5.71 1.06 -8.40
N THR A 56 -5.32 1.63 -9.53
CA THR A 56 -3.93 1.96 -9.84
C THR A 56 -3.78 3.41 -10.33
N PRO A 57 -4.21 4.40 -9.54
CA PRO A 57 -4.09 5.80 -9.96
C PRO A 57 -2.62 6.22 -10.07
N ASP A 58 -2.32 7.08 -11.04
CA ASP A 58 -0.98 7.66 -11.20
C ASP A 58 -0.60 8.54 -10.01
N THR A 59 -1.58 9.23 -9.44
CA THR A 59 -1.43 10.04 -8.23
C THR A 59 -2.77 10.17 -7.51
N LEU A 60 -2.71 10.37 -6.18
CA LEU A 60 -3.86 10.77 -5.37
C LEU A 60 -3.96 12.29 -5.21
N LYS A 61 -2.87 13.02 -5.52
CA LYS A 61 -2.86 14.47 -5.41
C LYS A 61 -3.85 15.07 -6.42
N GLU A 62 -4.75 15.92 -5.92
CA GLU A 62 -5.79 16.60 -6.72
C GLU A 62 -6.71 15.64 -7.51
N ASN A 63 -6.74 14.36 -7.12
CA ASN A 63 -7.54 13.34 -7.79
C ASN A 63 -8.93 13.25 -7.15
N LYS A 64 -9.85 14.05 -7.67
CA LYS A 64 -11.24 14.12 -7.19
C LYS A 64 -12.00 12.82 -7.37
N GLU A 65 -11.74 12.08 -8.45
CA GLU A 65 -12.39 10.79 -8.72
C GLU A 65 -12.06 9.78 -7.61
N GLU A 66 -10.78 9.62 -7.27
CA GLU A 66 -10.36 8.70 -6.23
C GLU A 66 -10.80 9.16 -4.84
N TYR A 67 -10.85 10.47 -4.61
CA TYR A 67 -11.36 11.02 -3.36
C TYR A 67 -12.84 10.66 -3.16
N GLU A 68 -13.69 10.94 -4.14
CA GLU A 68 -15.14 10.63 -4.07
C GLU A 68 -15.39 9.12 -4.00
N TYR A 69 -14.61 8.32 -4.75
CA TYR A 69 -14.70 6.88 -4.69
C TYR A 69 -14.41 6.35 -3.26
N LEU A 70 -13.29 6.75 -2.65
CA LEU A 70 -12.96 6.32 -1.28
C LEU A 70 -13.97 6.80 -0.25
N LYS A 71 -14.50 8.01 -0.42
CA LYS A 71 -15.53 8.57 0.45
C LYS A 71 -16.82 7.74 0.45
N GLN A 72 -17.23 7.27 -0.72
CA GLN A 72 -18.44 6.43 -0.88
C GLN A 72 -18.33 5.05 -0.24
N LEU A 73 -17.11 4.55 -0.02
CA LEU A 73 -16.89 3.22 0.56
C LEU A 73 -17.19 3.14 2.05
N ASP A 74 -17.40 4.26 2.74
CA ASP A 74 -17.66 4.34 4.20
C ASP A 74 -16.69 3.48 5.03
N LEU A 75 -15.40 3.67 4.81
CA LEU A 75 -14.34 2.82 5.35
C LEU A 75 -14.19 2.97 6.87
N ASP A 76 -14.02 1.86 7.56
CA ASP A 76 -13.62 1.89 8.97
C ASP A 76 -12.15 2.27 9.13
N LEU A 77 -11.27 1.69 8.30
CA LEU A 77 -9.82 1.84 8.42
C LEU A 77 -9.14 1.69 7.06
N VAL A 78 -8.07 2.44 6.83
CA VAL A 78 -7.17 2.20 5.70
C VAL A 78 -5.81 1.73 6.19
N ILE A 79 -5.36 0.59 5.70
CA ILE A 79 -4.02 0.05 5.98
C ILE A 79 -3.09 0.39 4.82
N VAL A 80 -1.97 1.01 5.14
CA VAL A 80 -0.93 1.42 4.18
C VAL A 80 0.33 0.61 4.43
N VAL A 81 0.87 -0.01 3.37
CA VAL A 81 2.08 -0.84 3.44
C VAL A 81 2.95 -0.55 2.23
N ALA A 82 3.96 0.29 2.37
CA ALA A 82 4.86 0.64 1.29
C ALA A 82 4.12 0.98 -0.02
N TYR A 83 3.11 1.82 0.04
CA TYR A 83 2.28 2.20 -1.11
C TYR A 83 3.09 2.93 -2.20
N GLY A 84 4.05 3.76 -1.76
CA GLY A 84 4.97 4.45 -2.66
C GLY A 84 4.41 5.70 -3.33
N GLN A 85 3.26 6.17 -2.88
CA GLN A 85 2.71 7.48 -3.23
C GLN A 85 2.43 8.29 -1.96
N ILE A 86 2.48 9.61 -2.09
CA ILE A 86 2.05 10.51 -1.03
C ILE A 86 0.51 10.47 -0.97
N ILE A 87 -0.02 10.23 0.22
CA ILE A 87 -1.45 10.31 0.49
C ILE A 87 -1.76 11.72 0.93
N PRO A 88 -2.56 12.48 0.17
CA PRO A 88 -2.91 13.85 0.53
C PRO A 88 -3.66 13.93 1.87
N LYS A 89 -3.49 15.04 2.56
CA LYS A 89 -4.05 15.23 3.91
C LYS A 89 -5.58 15.07 3.94
N GLU A 90 -6.26 15.53 2.92
CA GLU A 90 -7.72 15.42 2.76
C GLU A 90 -8.20 13.96 2.72
N PHE A 91 -7.39 13.02 2.22
CA PHE A 91 -7.74 11.59 2.20
C PHE A 91 -7.69 10.96 3.59
N LEU A 92 -6.83 11.45 4.48
CA LEU A 92 -6.60 10.83 5.79
C LEU A 92 -7.85 10.81 6.69
N ASN A 93 -8.82 11.68 6.40
CA ASN A 93 -10.08 11.77 7.13
C ASN A 93 -11.22 10.94 6.51
N LEU A 94 -10.97 10.18 5.43
CA LEU A 94 -11.99 9.40 4.74
C LEU A 94 -12.31 8.06 5.42
N ALA A 95 -11.54 7.65 6.41
CA ALA A 95 -11.82 6.45 7.18
C ALA A 95 -12.12 6.79 8.63
N LYS A 96 -13.12 6.14 9.24
CA LYS A 96 -13.62 6.41 10.59
C LYS A 96 -12.53 6.33 11.67
N LYS A 97 -11.61 5.36 11.52
CA LYS A 97 -10.46 5.13 12.41
C LYS A 97 -9.15 5.63 11.82
N GLY A 98 -9.20 6.35 10.68
CA GLY A 98 -8.05 6.92 10.01
C GLY A 98 -7.22 5.91 9.21
N PHE A 99 -5.94 6.23 9.08
CA PHE A 99 -4.97 5.47 8.27
C PHE A 99 -3.88 4.92 9.19
N ILE A 100 -3.59 3.62 9.08
CA ILE A 100 -2.49 2.95 9.76
C ILE A 100 -1.41 2.62 8.73
N ASN A 101 -0.17 3.03 9.01
CA ASN A 101 0.97 2.69 8.17
C ASN A 101 1.81 1.59 8.83
N ILE A 102 1.99 0.48 8.12
CA ILE A 102 2.91 -0.59 8.51
C ILE A 102 4.27 -0.27 7.88
N HIS A 103 5.18 0.25 8.71
CA HIS A 103 6.50 0.70 8.30
C HIS A 103 7.56 -0.34 8.64
N ALA A 104 8.38 -0.72 7.64
CA ALA A 104 9.36 -1.78 7.76
C ALA A 104 10.68 -1.31 8.42
N SER A 105 10.59 -0.62 9.55
CA SER A 105 11.72 -0.27 10.41
C SER A 105 11.26 -0.03 11.84
N LEU A 106 12.20 -0.02 12.77
CA LEU A 106 12.00 0.47 14.14
C LEU A 106 12.11 2.01 14.12
N LEU A 107 10.98 2.71 14.04
CA LEU A 107 10.98 4.18 14.08
C LEU A 107 11.61 4.68 15.39
N PRO A 108 12.32 5.81 15.34
CA PRO A 108 12.44 6.80 14.27
C PRO A 108 13.50 6.50 13.19
N LYS A 109 14.18 5.35 13.24
CA LYS A 109 15.18 4.96 12.23
C LYS A 109 14.52 4.70 10.88
N TRP A 110 15.23 5.06 9.80
CA TRP A 110 14.87 4.73 8.42
C TRP A 110 13.48 5.22 7.99
N ARG A 111 13.11 6.44 8.39
CA ARG A 111 11.93 7.12 7.85
C ARG A 111 12.06 7.27 6.33
N GLY A 112 10.94 7.19 5.64
CA GLY A 112 10.86 7.35 4.18
C GLY A 112 11.05 6.05 3.42
N ALA A 113 11.71 6.11 2.26
CA ALA A 113 11.80 4.99 1.32
C ALA A 113 12.89 3.97 1.69
N ALA A 114 12.64 2.70 1.32
CA ALA A 114 13.59 1.59 1.39
C ALA A 114 14.19 1.31 2.79
N PRO A 115 13.39 1.24 3.86
CA PRO A 115 13.90 1.05 5.22
C PRO A 115 14.66 -0.28 5.39
N ILE A 116 14.19 -1.36 4.75
CA ILE A 116 14.84 -2.69 4.81
C ILE A 116 16.25 -2.63 4.21
N GLN A 117 16.37 -2.07 3.00
CA GLN A 117 17.65 -1.97 2.33
C GLN A 117 18.65 -1.09 3.12
N ARG A 118 18.16 0.03 3.67
CA ARG A 118 18.98 0.92 4.50
C ARG A 118 19.46 0.25 5.77
N SER A 119 18.63 -0.51 6.44
CA SER A 119 18.99 -1.28 7.63
C SER A 119 20.11 -2.30 7.32
N ILE A 120 19.97 -3.03 6.20
CA ILE A 120 21.00 -3.99 5.77
C ILE A 120 22.32 -3.29 5.40
N MET A 121 22.25 -2.20 4.62
CA MET A 121 23.45 -1.45 4.20
C MET A 121 24.22 -0.85 5.40
N ASN A 122 23.51 -0.52 6.47
CA ASN A 122 24.13 -0.02 7.71
C ASN A 122 24.52 -1.13 8.70
N LEU A 123 24.44 -2.39 8.28
CA LEU A 123 24.79 -3.55 9.09
C LEU A 123 24.08 -3.54 10.46
N GLU A 124 22.84 -3.09 10.48
CA GLU A 124 22.02 -3.13 11.69
C GLU A 124 21.82 -4.58 12.14
N LYS A 125 22.08 -4.85 13.40
CA LYS A 125 21.90 -6.19 13.96
C LYS A 125 20.42 -6.57 14.13
N GLU A 126 19.58 -5.55 14.28
CA GLU A 126 18.14 -5.69 14.50
C GLU A 126 17.37 -4.70 13.64
N THR A 127 16.26 -5.12 13.13
CA THR A 127 15.24 -4.27 12.53
C THR A 127 13.86 -4.81 12.88
N GLY A 128 12.80 -4.10 12.51
CA GLY A 128 11.46 -4.52 12.87
C GLY A 128 10.40 -3.77 12.09
N ILE A 129 9.20 -3.75 12.64
CA ILE A 129 8.03 -3.10 12.07
C ILE A 129 7.45 -2.13 13.11
N SER A 130 7.15 -0.92 12.68
CA SER A 130 6.38 0.06 13.43
C SER A 130 5.00 0.27 12.79
N ILE A 131 4.00 0.46 13.61
CA ILE A 131 2.62 0.73 13.19
C ILE A 131 2.18 2.06 13.76
#